data_30a98eb547b63f32968edd18055fd354
#
_entry.id   30a98eb547b63f32968edd18055fd354
#
_cell.length_a   1.000
_cell.length_b   1.000
_cell.length_c   1.000
_cell.angle_alpha   90.00
_cell.angle_beta   90.00
_cell.angle_gamma   90.00
#
_symmetry.space_group_name_H-M   'P 1'
#
loop_
_entity.id
_entity.type
_entity.pdbx_description
1 polymer ?
#
loop_
_entity_poly.entity_id
_entity_poly.type
_entity_poly.pdbx_seq_one_letter_code
_entity_poly.pdbx_strand_id
1 'polypeptide(L)'
;MSMTGALDSDVNQFPSFAQELRDRSDEDLTKLFSLRPDLITPVPADMTALSTRATSAPSLLRALETLNQWQFQVLEVCAALSDPFTAKEVVALSDKAAELVIAHLHSIALIYRDNRGYRMPRAVRDILGNEPAGLGPQSGSPIDFKVIAAAPAAAREVLDKLTWGPPRGQVGDVRKKGTPIHWLLENQLLIPIDTSTVALPREVGIYLRGNKVHQELLISQPQFDGEKVKNADIERAALASISNTLRWVQELMNFWSEETPTTLQSGGLGVRDLKKASEHLGVDETCTAFIAELAYLAGILNVEADGRILPSTHFDLWQNKEPEEQWRDLVSLWKVTSRVAGLIGRSDSRNITVLSTELDRSNAALIRRLVLDLLLENHGVAPTVKSAQKAVLWRYPHRRGISITAELVEWTLREAEWLGITGGNALSLYGAKFINDEENLGINAALPKPVEHILVQADNTAIAPGPLTIEVARMLSTFADIESRGGATVYRFSEPSIRRGLDHGHSGEEIRSFLTKTSKTPIPQPLEYLIADVAKKHGKLRVGFANTYLRCEDQAIISAILSDKK
;
A
#
# COMPACT_ATOMS: atom_id res chain seq x y z
N MET A 1 -35.49 -38.60 -62.60
CA MET A 1 -34.08 -38.84 -62.33
C MET A 1 -33.39 -37.51 -62.21
N SER A 2 -33.15 -37.06 -61.03
CA SER A 2 -32.31 -35.88 -60.76
C SER A 2 -31.55 -36.20 -59.48
N MET A 3 -30.25 -36.51 -59.64
CA MET A 3 -29.32 -36.70 -58.54
C MET A 3 -28.77 -35.30 -58.14
N THR A 4 -29.22 -34.82 -57.01
CA THR A 4 -28.55 -33.70 -56.33
C THR A 4 -27.41 -34.31 -55.52
N GLY A 5 -26.18 -34.09 -55.99
CA GLY A 5 -24.96 -34.39 -55.24
C GLY A 5 -24.89 -33.49 -53.99
N ALA A 6 -24.80 -34.15 -52.87
CA ALA A 6 -24.41 -33.49 -51.63
C ALA A 6 -22.96 -33.04 -51.79
N LEU A 7 -22.75 -31.73 -51.80
CA LEU A 7 -21.43 -31.09 -51.60
C LEU A 7 -21.07 -31.27 -50.14
N ASP A 8 -20.22 -32.26 -49.89
CA ASP A 8 -19.50 -32.38 -48.61
C ASP A 8 -18.58 -31.16 -48.45
N SER A 9 -19.09 -30.16 -47.75
CA SER A 9 -18.30 -29.04 -47.27
C SER A 9 -17.71 -29.40 -45.90
N ASP A 10 -16.76 -30.30 -45.85
CA ASP A 10 -15.81 -30.39 -44.75
C ASP A 10 -14.89 -29.16 -44.80
N VAL A 11 -15.48 -28.02 -44.47
CA VAL A 11 -14.71 -26.85 -44.09
C VAL A 11 -14.10 -27.21 -42.76
N ASN A 12 -12.77 -27.37 -42.73
CA ASN A 12 -11.93 -27.45 -41.53
C ASN A 12 -12.24 -26.26 -40.61
N GLN A 13 -13.34 -26.34 -39.86
CA GLN A 13 -13.69 -25.33 -38.84
C GLN A 13 -12.82 -25.59 -37.62
N PHE A 14 -11.85 -24.71 -37.43
CA PHE A 14 -11.08 -24.68 -36.19
C PHE A 14 -12.02 -24.42 -35.03
N PRO A 15 -11.88 -25.12 -33.89
CA PRO A 15 -12.74 -24.89 -32.75
C PRO A 15 -12.65 -23.40 -32.31
N SER A 16 -13.80 -22.77 -32.11
CA SER A 16 -13.84 -21.44 -31.54
C SER A 16 -13.47 -21.51 -30.06
N PHE A 17 -13.05 -20.38 -29.49
CA PHE A 17 -12.74 -20.31 -28.06
C PHE A 17 -13.93 -20.78 -27.19
N ALA A 18 -15.17 -20.43 -27.58
CA ALA A 18 -16.36 -20.91 -26.89
C ALA A 18 -16.57 -22.43 -27.01
N GLN A 19 -16.18 -23.02 -28.14
CA GLN A 19 -16.24 -24.46 -28.33
C GLN A 19 -15.18 -25.17 -27.46
N GLU A 20 -13.95 -24.66 -27.42
CA GLU A 20 -12.91 -25.22 -26.56
C GLU A 20 -13.31 -25.17 -25.07
N LEU A 21 -13.89 -24.07 -24.61
CA LEU A 21 -14.42 -23.97 -23.23
C LEU A 21 -15.54 -24.99 -22.95
N ARG A 22 -16.38 -25.31 -23.95
CA ARG A 22 -17.44 -26.32 -23.82
C ARG A 22 -16.86 -27.73 -23.74
N ASP A 23 -15.76 -27.98 -24.42
CA ASP A 23 -15.11 -29.29 -24.51
C ASP A 23 -14.17 -29.56 -23.33
N ARG A 24 -13.97 -28.58 -22.41
CA ARG A 24 -13.19 -28.77 -21.17
C ARG A 24 -13.89 -29.72 -20.22
N SER A 25 -13.10 -30.51 -19.49
CA SER A 25 -13.60 -31.33 -18.39
C SER A 25 -14.15 -30.47 -17.24
N ASP A 26 -15.02 -31.04 -16.40
CA ASP A 26 -15.51 -30.37 -15.20
C ASP A 26 -14.37 -29.99 -14.24
N GLU A 27 -13.31 -30.78 -14.18
CA GLU A 27 -12.10 -30.49 -13.39
C GLU A 27 -11.38 -29.25 -13.93
N ASP A 28 -11.18 -29.14 -15.25
CA ASP A 28 -10.55 -27.98 -15.89
C ASP A 28 -11.39 -26.72 -15.74
N LEU A 29 -12.72 -26.81 -15.81
CA LEU A 29 -13.62 -25.69 -15.56
C LEU A 29 -13.59 -25.27 -14.09
N THR A 30 -13.58 -26.21 -13.15
CA THR A 30 -13.44 -25.92 -11.72
C THR A 30 -12.13 -25.20 -11.44
N LYS A 31 -11.04 -25.65 -12.03
CA LYS A 31 -9.73 -24.99 -11.95
C LYS A 31 -9.76 -23.58 -12.54
N LEU A 32 -10.38 -23.41 -13.72
CA LEU A 32 -10.56 -22.10 -14.33
C LEU A 32 -11.29 -21.14 -13.39
N PHE A 33 -12.40 -21.57 -12.81
CA PHE A 33 -13.23 -20.73 -11.92
C PHE A 33 -12.55 -20.43 -10.59
N SER A 34 -11.75 -21.35 -10.05
CA SER A 34 -10.95 -21.08 -8.85
C SER A 34 -9.86 -20.05 -9.10
N LEU A 35 -9.22 -20.08 -10.28
CA LEU A 35 -8.17 -19.15 -10.67
C LEU A 35 -8.73 -17.80 -11.18
N ARG A 36 -9.97 -17.81 -11.69
CA ARG A 36 -10.66 -16.63 -12.25
C ARG A 36 -12.10 -16.52 -11.70
N PRO A 37 -12.26 -16.17 -10.43
CA PRO A 37 -13.59 -16.03 -9.80
C PRO A 37 -14.44 -14.92 -10.43
N ASP A 38 -13.83 -13.99 -11.15
CA ASP A 38 -14.54 -12.97 -11.92
C ASP A 38 -15.44 -13.54 -13.02
N LEU A 39 -15.17 -14.76 -13.48
CA LEU A 39 -15.95 -15.41 -14.53
C LEU A 39 -17.30 -15.96 -14.05
N ILE A 40 -17.45 -16.22 -12.76
CA ILE A 40 -18.68 -16.78 -12.17
C ILE A 40 -19.50 -15.78 -11.36
N THR A 41 -19.09 -14.53 -11.31
CA THR A 41 -19.81 -13.49 -10.55
C THR A 41 -20.19 -12.32 -11.47
N PRO A 42 -21.45 -12.25 -11.90
CA PRO A 42 -22.58 -13.22 -11.80
C PRO A 42 -22.35 -14.47 -12.65
N VAL A 43 -23.05 -15.57 -12.36
CA VAL A 43 -22.93 -16.82 -13.13
C VAL A 43 -23.30 -16.58 -14.61
N PRO A 44 -22.48 -17.00 -15.61
CA PRO A 44 -22.81 -16.87 -17.01
C PRO A 44 -23.94 -17.81 -17.42
N ALA A 45 -24.81 -17.37 -18.34
CA ALA A 45 -25.97 -18.14 -18.77
C ALA A 45 -25.58 -19.40 -19.57
N ASP A 46 -24.48 -19.33 -20.35
CA ASP A 46 -23.97 -20.40 -21.19
C ASP A 46 -22.47 -20.23 -21.48
N MET A 47 -21.87 -21.15 -22.22
CA MET A 47 -20.45 -21.11 -22.57
C MET A 47 -20.10 -19.96 -23.54
N THR A 48 -21.06 -19.44 -24.30
CA THR A 48 -20.87 -18.27 -25.16
C THR A 48 -20.76 -17.01 -24.30
N ALA A 49 -21.63 -16.85 -23.32
CA ALA A 49 -21.57 -15.79 -22.34
C ALA A 49 -20.27 -15.87 -21.50
N LEU A 50 -19.84 -17.08 -21.12
CA LEU A 50 -18.54 -17.31 -20.44
C LEU A 50 -17.38 -16.85 -21.30
N SER A 51 -17.32 -17.26 -22.58
CA SER A 51 -16.23 -16.88 -23.50
C SER A 51 -16.18 -15.37 -23.73
N THR A 52 -17.34 -14.73 -23.89
CA THR A 52 -17.46 -13.27 -24.03
C THR A 52 -16.94 -12.55 -22.78
N ARG A 53 -17.31 -13.03 -21.60
CA ARG A 53 -16.79 -12.47 -20.33
C ARG A 53 -15.30 -12.68 -20.19
N ALA A 54 -14.81 -13.90 -20.43
CA ALA A 54 -13.38 -14.24 -20.33
C ALA A 54 -12.50 -13.38 -21.24
N THR A 55 -13.06 -12.87 -22.35
CA THR A 55 -12.36 -12.00 -23.30
C THR A 55 -12.71 -10.52 -23.15
N SER A 56 -13.54 -10.12 -22.18
CA SER A 56 -13.80 -8.71 -21.89
C SER A 56 -12.58 -8.02 -21.28
N ALA A 57 -12.35 -6.76 -21.61
CA ALA A 57 -11.17 -6.02 -21.16
C ALA A 57 -11.00 -6.00 -19.62
N PRO A 58 -12.04 -5.77 -18.79
CA PRO A 58 -11.89 -5.81 -17.33
C PRO A 58 -11.48 -7.19 -16.81
N SER A 59 -12.02 -8.26 -17.39
CA SER A 59 -11.74 -9.64 -16.99
C SER A 59 -10.33 -10.07 -17.40
N LEU A 60 -9.89 -9.68 -18.59
CA LEU A 60 -8.52 -9.92 -19.06
C LEU A 60 -7.49 -9.16 -18.23
N LEU A 61 -7.74 -7.89 -17.88
CA LEU A 61 -6.84 -7.14 -17.01
C LEU A 61 -6.65 -7.84 -15.66
N ARG A 62 -7.74 -8.33 -15.04
CA ARG A 62 -7.66 -9.13 -13.81
C ARG A 62 -6.85 -10.41 -13.99
N ALA A 63 -7.03 -11.12 -15.12
CA ALA A 63 -6.24 -12.31 -15.41
C ALA A 63 -4.75 -11.98 -15.57
N LEU A 64 -4.40 -10.90 -16.25
CA LEU A 64 -3.02 -10.44 -16.41
C LEU A 64 -2.37 -10.02 -15.08
N GLU A 65 -3.14 -9.46 -14.17
CA GLU A 65 -2.68 -9.09 -12.82
C GLU A 65 -2.28 -10.30 -11.96
N THR A 66 -2.75 -11.51 -12.29
CA THR A 66 -2.35 -12.74 -11.59
C THR A 66 -1.02 -13.32 -12.08
N LEU A 67 -0.49 -12.83 -13.20
CA LEU A 67 0.75 -13.34 -13.79
C LEU A 67 1.98 -12.70 -13.16
N ASN A 68 2.95 -13.52 -12.78
CA ASN A 68 4.29 -13.04 -12.46
C ASN A 68 5.09 -12.66 -13.73
N GLN A 69 6.26 -12.07 -13.55
CA GLN A 69 7.09 -11.58 -14.67
C GLN A 69 7.44 -12.67 -15.67
N TRP A 70 7.78 -13.88 -15.21
CA TRP A 70 8.08 -15.00 -16.11
C TRP A 70 6.86 -15.44 -16.92
N GLN A 71 5.72 -15.61 -16.26
CA GLN A 71 4.46 -15.97 -16.91
C GLN A 71 4.04 -14.92 -17.94
N PHE A 72 4.26 -13.65 -17.63
CA PHE A 72 3.98 -12.56 -18.54
C PHE A 72 4.93 -12.58 -19.76
N GLN A 73 6.23 -12.83 -19.56
CA GLN A 73 7.18 -12.98 -20.66
C GLN A 73 6.79 -14.13 -21.60
N VAL A 74 6.38 -15.28 -21.06
CA VAL A 74 5.89 -16.42 -21.88
C VAL A 74 4.62 -16.06 -22.64
N LEU A 75 3.70 -15.31 -22.04
CA LEU A 75 2.51 -14.81 -22.72
C LEU A 75 2.87 -13.89 -23.89
N GLU A 76 3.87 -13.02 -23.75
CA GLU A 76 4.39 -12.18 -24.83
C GLU A 76 5.04 -13.01 -25.94
N VAL A 77 5.74 -14.12 -25.61
CA VAL A 77 6.25 -15.07 -26.61
C VAL A 77 5.09 -15.70 -27.39
N CYS A 78 4.03 -16.14 -26.70
CA CYS A 78 2.84 -16.65 -27.38
C CYS A 78 2.20 -15.60 -28.30
N ALA A 79 2.15 -14.33 -27.87
CA ALA A 79 1.65 -13.22 -28.69
C ALA A 79 2.56 -12.90 -29.89
N ALA A 80 3.86 -13.18 -29.80
CA ALA A 80 4.81 -13.00 -30.89
C ALA A 80 4.67 -14.06 -31.97
N LEU A 81 4.14 -15.24 -31.67
CA LEU A 81 3.91 -16.32 -32.60
C LEU A 81 2.58 -16.15 -33.37
N SER A 82 2.52 -16.76 -34.56
CA SER A 82 1.30 -16.85 -35.36
C SER A 82 0.42 -18.01 -34.88
N ASP A 83 -0.90 -17.84 -34.92
CA ASP A 83 -1.86 -18.90 -34.60
C ASP A 83 -2.04 -19.90 -35.74
N PRO A 84 -2.11 -21.20 -35.47
CA PRO A 84 -1.81 -21.86 -34.21
C PRO A 84 -0.33 -21.99 -33.96
N PHE A 85 0.10 -21.96 -32.70
CA PHE A 85 1.49 -22.18 -32.28
C PHE A 85 1.62 -23.42 -31.38
N THR A 86 2.79 -24.00 -31.33
CA THR A 86 3.09 -25.20 -30.54
C THR A 86 3.89 -24.83 -29.26
N ALA A 87 3.82 -25.66 -28.22
CA ALA A 87 4.67 -25.51 -27.05
C ALA A 87 6.17 -25.55 -27.41
N LYS A 88 6.55 -26.32 -28.40
CA LYS A 88 7.96 -26.40 -28.90
C LYS A 88 8.45 -25.06 -29.43
N GLU A 89 7.62 -24.34 -30.18
CA GLU A 89 7.96 -23.01 -30.72
C GLU A 89 8.11 -21.99 -29.61
N VAL A 90 7.23 -22.01 -28.60
CA VAL A 90 7.34 -21.12 -27.41
C VAL A 90 8.64 -21.41 -26.64
N VAL A 91 8.95 -22.69 -26.40
CA VAL A 91 10.20 -23.12 -25.74
C VAL A 91 11.44 -22.71 -26.55
N ALA A 92 11.41 -22.84 -27.87
CA ALA A 92 12.52 -22.47 -28.73
C ALA A 92 12.85 -20.97 -28.70
N LEU A 93 11.85 -20.10 -28.44
CA LEU A 93 12.01 -18.64 -28.34
C LEU A 93 12.19 -18.15 -26.91
N SER A 94 12.13 -19.04 -25.90
CA SER A 94 12.24 -18.71 -24.49
C SER A 94 13.12 -19.72 -23.74
N ASP A 95 12.53 -20.61 -22.95
CA ASP A 95 13.18 -21.63 -22.14
C ASP A 95 12.25 -22.82 -21.91
N LYS A 96 12.83 -23.99 -21.57
CA LYS A 96 12.08 -25.22 -21.27
C LYS A 96 11.07 -25.03 -20.11
N ALA A 97 11.37 -24.16 -19.16
CA ALA A 97 10.46 -23.82 -18.06
C ALA A 97 9.12 -23.20 -18.53
N ALA A 98 9.03 -22.76 -19.79
CA ALA A 98 7.80 -22.25 -20.39
C ALA A 98 6.70 -23.31 -20.52
N GLU A 99 7.02 -24.61 -20.57
CA GLU A 99 6.02 -25.69 -20.68
C GLU A 99 4.97 -25.63 -19.57
N LEU A 100 5.41 -25.42 -18.32
CA LEU A 100 4.50 -25.27 -17.17
C LEU A 100 3.66 -24.00 -17.26
N VAL A 101 4.26 -22.93 -17.77
CA VAL A 101 3.56 -21.65 -17.93
C VAL A 101 2.49 -21.74 -19.02
N ILE A 102 2.77 -22.40 -20.13
CA ILE A 102 1.78 -22.64 -21.21
C ILE A 102 0.55 -23.38 -20.64
N ALA A 103 0.77 -24.41 -19.82
CA ALA A 103 -0.32 -25.13 -19.15
C ALA A 103 -1.12 -24.22 -18.22
N HIS A 104 -0.43 -23.34 -17.49
CA HIS A 104 -1.09 -22.34 -16.63
C HIS A 104 -1.88 -21.32 -17.45
N LEU A 105 -1.31 -20.72 -18.50
CA LEU A 105 -1.99 -19.76 -19.38
C LEU A 105 -3.25 -20.37 -20.02
N HIS A 106 -3.20 -21.65 -20.38
CA HIS A 106 -4.36 -22.41 -20.85
C HIS A 106 -5.42 -22.56 -19.73
N SER A 107 -4.99 -22.94 -18.52
CA SER A 107 -5.93 -23.14 -17.40
C SER A 107 -6.70 -21.87 -17.02
N ILE A 108 -6.09 -20.67 -17.17
CA ILE A 108 -6.74 -19.37 -16.94
C ILE A 108 -7.38 -18.77 -18.20
N ALA A 109 -7.46 -19.53 -19.30
CA ALA A 109 -8.11 -19.15 -20.55
C ALA A 109 -7.55 -17.89 -21.24
N LEU A 110 -6.23 -17.63 -21.11
CA LEU A 110 -5.52 -16.63 -21.92
C LEU A 110 -5.05 -17.17 -23.26
N ILE A 111 -4.91 -18.49 -23.38
CA ILE A 111 -4.73 -19.23 -24.62
C ILE A 111 -5.69 -20.43 -24.61
N TYR A 112 -6.01 -20.98 -25.77
CA TYR A 112 -6.88 -22.14 -25.91
C TYR A 112 -6.32 -23.15 -26.91
N ARG A 113 -6.76 -24.40 -26.80
CA ARG A 113 -6.27 -25.50 -27.67
C ARG A 113 -7.01 -25.54 -28.98
N ASP A 114 -6.25 -25.90 -30.02
CA ASP A 114 -6.69 -26.24 -31.36
C ASP A 114 -6.08 -27.60 -31.71
N ASN A 115 -6.57 -28.26 -32.72
CA ASN A 115 -6.09 -29.58 -33.21
C ASN A 115 -4.60 -29.57 -33.59
N ARG A 116 -4.00 -28.41 -33.85
CA ARG A 116 -2.59 -28.22 -34.26
C ARG A 116 -1.70 -27.59 -33.20
N GLY A 117 -2.27 -27.15 -32.09
CA GLY A 117 -1.50 -26.50 -31.03
C GLY A 117 -2.36 -25.58 -30.15
N TYR A 118 -1.88 -24.36 -29.93
CA TYR A 118 -2.54 -23.33 -29.14
C TYR A 118 -2.88 -22.11 -29.99
N ARG A 119 -3.89 -21.40 -29.60
CA ARG A 119 -4.29 -20.10 -30.15
C ARG A 119 -4.46 -19.09 -29.03
N MET A 120 -4.24 -17.84 -29.36
CA MET A 120 -4.51 -16.74 -28.43
C MET A 120 -5.79 -16.00 -28.87
N PRO A 121 -6.79 -15.80 -27.98
CA PRO A 121 -7.94 -14.96 -28.29
C PRO A 121 -7.50 -13.56 -28.74
N ARG A 122 -8.16 -13.04 -29.78
CA ARG A 122 -7.82 -11.71 -30.34
C ARG A 122 -7.80 -10.61 -29.26
N ALA A 123 -8.78 -10.63 -28.35
CA ALA A 123 -8.85 -9.65 -27.28
C ALA A 123 -7.61 -9.67 -26.34
N VAL A 124 -6.97 -10.83 -26.14
CA VAL A 124 -5.70 -10.93 -25.39
C VAL A 124 -4.58 -10.24 -26.16
N ARG A 125 -4.49 -10.48 -27.49
CA ARG A 125 -3.51 -9.79 -28.35
C ARG A 125 -3.72 -8.29 -28.34
N ASP A 126 -4.97 -7.82 -28.43
CA ASP A 126 -5.31 -6.41 -28.45
C ASP A 126 -4.89 -5.71 -27.14
N ILE A 127 -5.04 -6.36 -25.99
CA ILE A 127 -4.59 -5.81 -24.67
C ILE A 127 -3.05 -5.78 -24.56
N LEU A 128 -2.36 -6.82 -25.07
CA LEU A 128 -0.89 -6.83 -25.09
C LEU A 128 -0.32 -5.80 -26.06
N GLY A 129 -1.13 -5.33 -26.99
CA GLY A 129 -0.77 -4.34 -27.99
C GLY A 129 -0.11 -4.97 -29.24
N ASN A 130 0.13 -4.10 -30.22
CA ASN A 130 0.63 -4.51 -31.54
C ASN A 130 2.11 -4.90 -31.56
N GLU A 131 2.84 -4.62 -30.47
CA GLU A 131 4.30 -4.77 -30.37
C GLU A 131 4.68 -5.58 -29.12
N PRO A 132 4.24 -6.88 -29.03
CA PRO A 132 4.55 -7.72 -27.88
C PRO A 132 6.07 -7.84 -27.71
N ALA A 133 6.55 -7.67 -26.46
CA ALA A 133 7.98 -7.63 -26.13
C ALA A 133 8.82 -6.65 -26.97
N GLY A 134 8.21 -5.58 -27.50
CA GLY A 134 8.89 -4.62 -28.38
C GLY A 134 9.27 -5.22 -29.75
N LEU A 135 8.56 -6.25 -30.21
CA LEU A 135 8.67 -6.78 -31.55
C LEU A 135 7.68 -6.07 -32.49
N GLY A 136 8.11 -5.78 -33.69
CA GLY A 136 7.29 -5.10 -34.68
C GLY A 136 6.17 -5.96 -35.28
N PRO A 137 5.48 -5.45 -36.30
CA PRO A 137 4.43 -6.20 -36.98
C PRO A 137 5.01 -7.38 -37.78
N GLN A 138 4.16 -8.34 -38.15
CA GLN A 138 4.55 -9.45 -39.03
C GLN A 138 4.88 -8.92 -40.43
N SER A 139 5.86 -9.53 -41.11
CA SER A 139 6.29 -9.08 -42.45
C SER A 139 5.24 -9.32 -43.54
N GLY A 140 4.41 -10.35 -43.37
CA GLY A 140 3.45 -10.79 -44.37
C GLY A 140 4.08 -11.48 -45.60
N SER A 141 5.43 -11.53 -45.70
CA SER A 141 6.18 -12.11 -46.79
C SER A 141 7.37 -12.91 -46.27
N PRO A 142 7.81 -13.97 -46.98
CA PRO A 142 9.03 -14.70 -46.63
C PRO A 142 10.26 -13.80 -46.66
N ILE A 143 11.13 -13.90 -45.66
CA ILE A 143 12.35 -13.08 -45.52
C ILE A 143 13.57 -13.98 -45.77
N ASP A 144 14.50 -13.53 -46.62
CA ASP A 144 15.81 -14.16 -46.74
C ASP A 144 16.81 -13.56 -45.74
N PHE A 145 16.98 -14.25 -44.59
CA PHE A 145 17.90 -13.80 -43.53
C PHE A 145 19.39 -13.80 -43.97
N LYS A 146 19.75 -14.47 -45.05
CA LYS A 146 21.14 -14.49 -45.56
C LYS A 146 21.56 -13.10 -46.03
N VAL A 147 20.63 -12.28 -46.48
CA VAL A 147 20.87 -10.90 -46.94
C VAL A 147 21.38 -10.01 -45.81
N ILE A 148 21.05 -10.31 -44.56
CA ILE A 148 21.52 -9.52 -43.41
C ILE A 148 23.05 -9.52 -43.30
N ALA A 149 23.72 -10.65 -43.66
CA ALA A 149 25.17 -10.72 -43.66
C ALA A 149 25.80 -9.80 -44.71
N ALA A 150 25.11 -9.51 -45.82
CA ALA A 150 25.55 -8.62 -46.89
C ALA A 150 25.14 -7.15 -46.69
N ALA A 151 24.50 -6.82 -45.55
CA ALA A 151 24.01 -5.46 -45.29
C ALA A 151 25.17 -4.45 -45.23
N PRO A 152 25.06 -3.30 -45.92
CA PRO A 152 26.00 -2.19 -45.77
C PRO A 152 26.10 -1.73 -44.31
N ALA A 153 27.26 -1.20 -43.87
CA ALA A 153 27.51 -0.81 -42.50
C ALA A 153 26.41 0.13 -41.95
N ALA A 154 26.03 1.16 -42.69
CA ALA A 154 24.98 2.09 -42.28
C ALA A 154 23.57 1.44 -42.16
N ALA A 155 23.29 0.41 -42.98
CA ALA A 155 22.04 -0.36 -42.86
C ALA A 155 22.06 -1.27 -41.63
N ARG A 156 23.22 -1.83 -41.31
CA ARG A 156 23.42 -2.67 -40.11
C ARG A 156 23.24 -1.84 -38.82
N GLU A 157 23.79 -0.62 -38.76
CA GLU A 157 23.57 0.30 -37.62
C GLU A 157 22.09 0.58 -37.37
N VAL A 158 21.28 0.68 -38.43
CA VAL A 158 19.83 0.87 -38.28
C VAL A 158 19.18 -0.38 -37.66
N LEU A 159 19.55 -1.57 -38.16
CA LEU A 159 19.04 -2.83 -37.62
C LEU A 159 19.43 -3.01 -36.15
N ASP A 160 20.68 -2.70 -35.78
CA ASP A 160 21.16 -2.81 -34.41
C ASP A 160 20.38 -1.92 -33.44
N LYS A 161 20.08 -0.68 -33.87
CA LYS A 161 19.25 0.25 -33.06
C LYS A 161 17.84 -0.25 -32.84
N LEU A 162 17.24 -0.89 -33.83
CA LEU A 162 15.86 -1.39 -33.77
C LEU A 162 15.75 -2.77 -33.11
N THR A 163 16.84 -3.52 -32.98
CA THR A 163 16.84 -4.90 -32.47
C THR A 163 16.29 -5.00 -31.05
N TRP A 164 16.78 -4.16 -30.12
CA TRP A 164 16.34 -4.10 -28.73
C TRP A 164 15.71 -2.75 -28.34
N GLY A 165 15.64 -1.81 -29.29
CA GLY A 165 14.96 -0.54 -29.16
C GLY A 165 13.49 -0.61 -29.58
N PRO A 166 12.83 0.55 -29.71
CA PRO A 166 11.51 0.61 -30.32
C PRO A 166 11.56 0.01 -31.74
N PRO A 167 10.61 -0.86 -32.12
CA PRO A 167 10.65 -1.53 -33.42
C PRO A 167 10.32 -0.61 -34.58
N ARG A 168 9.95 0.64 -34.30
CA ARG A 168 9.63 1.69 -35.28
C ARG A 168 10.69 2.79 -35.25
N GLY A 169 11.06 3.27 -36.45
CA GLY A 169 11.97 4.39 -36.64
C GLY A 169 11.38 5.47 -37.54
N GLN A 170 11.62 6.73 -37.20
CA GLN A 170 11.27 7.84 -38.08
C GLN A 170 12.39 8.10 -39.09
N VAL A 171 12.04 8.33 -40.35
CA VAL A 171 12.94 8.61 -41.47
C VAL A 171 12.43 9.85 -42.21
N GLY A 172 13.32 10.55 -42.91
CA GLY A 172 12.91 11.77 -43.65
C GLY A 172 11.93 11.49 -44.81
N ASP A 173 12.21 10.44 -45.59
CA ASP A 173 11.33 9.98 -46.70
C ASP A 173 11.67 8.50 -46.97
N VAL A 174 10.69 7.64 -46.81
CA VAL A 174 10.76 6.20 -47.07
C VAL A 174 11.10 5.91 -48.55
N ARG A 175 10.71 6.78 -49.51
CA ARG A 175 10.87 6.62 -50.95
C ARG A 175 12.25 7.05 -51.46
N LYS A 176 13.08 7.68 -50.63
CA LYS A 176 14.38 8.23 -51.06
C LYS A 176 15.36 7.09 -51.41
N LYS A 177 15.65 6.96 -52.73
CA LYS A 177 16.58 5.95 -53.24
C LYS A 177 18.03 6.20 -52.80
N GLY A 178 18.83 5.13 -52.76
CA GLY A 178 20.24 5.21 -52.38
C GLY A 178 20.54 5.42 -50.89
N THR A 179 19.54 5.33 -50.04
CA THR A 179 19.70 5.40 -48.57
C THR A 179 19.81 4.01 -47.97
N PRO A 180 20.40 3.86 -46.77
CA PRO A 180 20.40 2.61 -46.02
C PRO A 180 18.98 2.06 -45.78
N ILE A 181 18.01 2.97 -45.53
CA ILE A 181 16.60 2.61 -45.35
C ILE A 181 16.01 2.01 -46.63
N HIS A 182 16.27 2.61 -47.79
CA HIS A 182 15.81 2.09 -49.07
C HIS A 182 16.33 0.67 -49.31
N TRP A 183 17.62 0.41 -49.05
CA TRP A 183 18.22 -0.90 -49.18
C TRP A 183 17.53 -1.93 -48.25
N LEU A 184 17.24 -1.56 -47.00
CA LEU A 184 16.55 -2.42 -46.06
C LEU A 184 15.12 -2.74 -46.48
N LEU A 185 14.41 -1.76 -47.07
CA LEU A 185 13.05 -1.94 -47.59
C LEU A 185 13.03 -2.85 -48.84
N GLU A 186 13.98 -2.67 -49.79
CA GLU A 186 14.08 -3.53 -50.98
C GLU A 186 14.37 -4.99 -50.60
N ASN A 187 15.11 -5.22 -49.53
CA ASN A 187 15.42 -6.56 -49.01
C ASN A 187 14.41 -7.05 -47.95
N GLN A 188 13.28 -6.39 -47.77
CA GLN A 188 12.21 -6.78 -46.84
C GLN A 188 12.67 -6.87 -45.34
N LEU A 189 13.81 -6.24 -45.01
CA LEU A 189 14.33 -6.18 -43.64
C LEU A 189 13.69 -5.07 -42.83
N LEU A 190 13.03 -4.11 -43.50
CA LEU A 190 12.10 -3.14 -42.93
C LEU A 190 10.81 -3.12 -43.73
N ILE A 191 9.72 -2.71 -43.11
CA ILE A 191 8.44 -2.45 -43.77
C ILE A 191 8.03 -0.98 -43.57
N PRO A 192 7.47 -0.32 -44.59
CA PRO A 192 6.95 1.04 -44.46
C PRO A 192 5.61 0.99 -43.71
N ILE A 193 5.47 1.85 -42.69
CA ILE A 193 4.20 2.05 -41.98
C ILE A 193 3.46 3.24 -42.58
N ASP A 194 4.20 4.31 -42.86
CA ASP A 194 3.72 5.52 -43.54
C ASP A 194 4.86 6.17 -44.36
N THR A 195 4.71 7.40 -44.81
CA THR A 195 5.70 8.13 -45.64
C THR A 195 6.99 8.47 -44.91
N SER A 196 6.99 8.45 -43.58
CA SER A 196 8.10 8.86 -42.73
C SER A 196 8.44 7.85 -41.61
N THR A 197 7.71 6.74 -41.52
CA THR A 197 7.90 5.75 -40.47
C THR A 197 8.14 4.36 -41.08
N VAL A 198 9.16 3.68 -40.58
CA VAL A 198 9.46 2.29 -40.90
C VAL A 198 9.39 1.43 -39.65
N ALA A 199 9.12 0.14 -39.83
CA ALA A 199 9.16 -0.82 -38.71
C ALA A 199 10.05 -2.01 -39.05
N LEU A 200 10.72 -2.56 -38.03
CA LEU A 200 11.44 -3.82 -38.11
C LEU A 200 10.42 -4.97 -38.08
N PRO A 201 10.33 -5.82 -39.11
CA PRO A 201 9.47 -6.99 -39.09
C PRO A 201 9.78 -7.87 -37.89
N ARG A 202 8.74 -8.48 -37.31
CA ARG A 202 8.87 -9.36 -36.14
C ARG A 202 9.86 -10.50 -36.35
N GLU A 203 9.80 -11.12 -37.48
CA GLU A 203 10.66 -12.26 -37.87
C GLU A 203 12.13 -11.82 -37.96
N VAL A 204 12.40 -10.63 -38.51
CA VAL A 204 13.75 -10.05 -38.55
C VAL A 204 14.22 -9.71 -37.14
N GLY A 205 13.34 -9.11 -36.32
CA GLY A 205 13.65 -8.81 -34.94
C GLY A 205 14.01 -10.04 -34.11
N ILE A 206 13.24 -11.13 -34.22
CA ILE A 206 13.52 -12.41 -33.55
C ILE A 206 14.87 -12.99 -34.02
N TYR A 207 15.12 -12.99 -35.34
CA TYR A 207 16.38 -13.47 -35.89
C TYR A 207 17.58 -12.67 -35.37
N LEU A 208 17.51 -11.34 -35.43
CA LEU A 208 18.58 -10.43 -34.91
C LEU A 208 18.82 -10.56 -33.40
N ARG A 209 17.77 -10.88 -32.64
CA ARG A 209 17.85 -11.19 -31.22
C ARG A 209 18.38 -12.60 -30.90
N GLY A 210 18.88 -13.34 -31.91
CA GLY A 210 19.38 -14.70 -31.74
C GLY A 210 18.31 -15.73 -31.40
N ASN A 211 17.14 -15.63 -32.05
CA ASN A 211 15.94 -16.43 -31.80
C ASN A 211 15.42 -16.33 -30.35
N LYS A 212 15.43 -15.12 -29.80
CA LYS A 212 14.87 -14.80 -28.49
C LYS A 212 13.86 -13.69 -28.62
N VAL A 213 12.83 -13.73 -27.78
CA VAL A 213 11.84 -12.64 -27.67
C VAL A 213 12.28 -11.63 -26.63
N HIS A 214 12.84 -12.06 -25.53
CA HIS A 214 13.33 -11.23 -24.43
C HIS A 214 14.84 -11.29 -24.32
N GLN A 215 15.48 -10.18 -23.93
CA GLN A 215 16.93 -10.12 -23.72
C GLN A 215 17.34 -10.91 -22.48
N GLU A 216 16.56 -10.81 -21.41
CA GLU A 216 16.74 -11.51 -20.16
C GLU A 216 15.45 -12.27 -19.82
N LEU A 217 15.61 -13.53 -19.42
CA LEU A 217 14.50 -14.39 -18.99
C LEU A 217 14.44 -14.40 -17.46
N LEU A 218 13.39 -13.84 -16.89
CA LEU A 218 13.18 -13.72 -15.45
C LEU A 218 12.40 -14.94 -14.92
N ILE A 219 12.98 -16.14 -15.10
CA ILE A 219 12.34 -17.44 -14.80
C ILE A 219 12.04 -17.59 -13.32
N SER A 220 12.97 -17.20 -12.45
CA SER A 220 12.84 -17.32 -11.00
C SER A 220 12.69 -15.94 -10.35
N GLN A 221 11.99 -15.93 -9.22
CA GLN A 221 11.89 -14.74 -8.39
C GLN A 221 13.29 -14.27 -7.97
N PRO A 222 13.57 -12.95 -8.05
CA PRO A 222 14.80 -12.40 -7.52
C PRO A 222 14.96 -12.74 -6.02
N GLN A 223 16.20 -12.96 -5.59
CA GLN A 223 16.47 -13.23 -4.18
C GLN A 223 16.02 -12.05 -3.32
N PHE A 224 15.50 -12.38 -2.15
CA PHE A 224 15.08 -11.40 -1.14
C PHE A 224 16.28 -11.09 -0.24
N ASP A 225 17.20 -10.27 -0.78
CA ASP A 225 18.48 -9.96 -0.14
C ASP A 225 18.30 -8.98 1.01
N GLY A 226 18.98 -9.27 2.13
CA GLY A 226 18.97 -8.44 3.31
C GLY A 226 19.89 -8.97 4.42
N GLU A 227 19.90 -8.26 5.53
CA GLU A 227 20.65 -8.68 6.70
C GLU A 227 19.88 -9.72 7.51
N LYS A 228 20.59 -10.70 8.08
CA LYS A 228 20.01 -11.63 9.05
C LYS A 228 19.97 -10.98 10.44
N VAL A 229 18.78 -10.87 10.99
CA VAL A 229 18.54 -10.30 12.32
C VAL A 229 18.21 -11.43 13.30
N LYS A 230 18.70 -11.33 14.54
CA LYS A 230 18.40 -12.32 15.59
C LYS A 230 16.95 -12.15 16.06
N ASN A 231 16.24 -13.26 16.24
CA ASN A 231 14.84 -13.24 16.67
C ASN A 231 14.61 -12.39 17.93
N ALA A 232 15.49 -12.50 18.94
CA ALA A 232 15.35 -11.73 20.18
C ALA A 232 15.42 -10.19 19.95
N ASP A 233 16.20 -9.74 18.96
CA ASP A 233 16.31 -8.32 18.61
C ASP A 233 15.10 -7.88 17.80
N ILE A 234 14.60 -8.74 16.89
CA ILE A 234 13.36 -8.51 16.14
C ILE A 234 12.18 -8.32 17.10
N GLU A 235 11.99 -9.27 18.03
CA GLU A 235 10.85 -9.24 18.96
C GLU A 235 10.91 -8.02 19.89
N ARG A 236 12.10 -7.68 20.38
CA ARG A 236 12.29 -6.49 21.22
C ARG A 236 11.95 -5.21 20.48
N ALA A 237 12.43 -5.05 19.25
CA ALA A 237 12.14 -3.88 18.41
C ALA A 237 10.66 -3.80 18.05
N ALA A 238 10.05 -4.92 17.67
CA ALA A 238 8.64 -5.00 17.34
C ALA A 238 7.73 -4.62 18.52
N LEU A 239 7.99 -5.14 19.73
CA LEU A 239 7.23 -4.76 20.93
C LEU A 239 7.36 -3.28 21.27
N ALA A 240 8.55 -2.70 21.09
CA ALA A 240 8.74 -1.27 21.27
C ALA A 240 7.91 -0.47 20.26
N SER A 241 7.89 -0.88 18.99
CA SER A 241 7.07 -0.25 17.94
C SER A 241 5.57 -0.39 18.22
N ILE A 242 5.10 -1.57 18.63
CA ILE A 242 3.70 -1.80 19.02
C ILE A 242 3.30 -0.85 20.16
N SER A 243 4.09 -0.82 21.24
CA SER A 243 3.85 0.06 22.38
C SER A 243 3.85 1.54 22.00
N ASN A 244 4.79 1.96 21.14
CA ASN A 244 4.87 3.33 20.66
C ASN A 244 3.66 3.71 19.80
N THR A 245 3.24 2.85 18.88
CA THR A 245 2.08 3.13 18.01
C THR A 245 0.81 3.32 18.83
N LEU A 246 0.53 2.42 19.78
CA LEU A 246 -0.65 2.55 20.66
C LEU A 246 -0.60 3.85 21.47
N ARG A 247 0.57 4.18 22.01
CA ARG A 247 0.79 5.42 22.75
C ARG A 247 0.62 6.66 21.86
N TRP A 248 1.20 6.69 20.66
CA TRP A 248 1.08 7.83 19.75
C TRP A 248 -0.36 8.09 19.33
N VAL A 249 -1.15 7.05 19.06
CA VAL A 249 -2.58 7.22 18.78
C VAL A 249 -3.27 7.86 19.97
N GLN A 250 -3.05 7.37 21.19
CA GLN A 250 -3.66 7.90 22.41
C GLN A 250 -3.23 9.35 22.68
N GLU A 251 -1.95 9.67 22.55
CA GLU A 251 -1.41 11.01 22.77
C GLU A 251 -1.92 12.02 21.74
N LEU A 252 -2.00 11.60 20.46
CA LEU A 252 -2.55 12.46 19.41
C LEU A 252 -4.03 12.79 19.67
N MET A 253 -4.82 11.81 20.09
CA MET A 253 -6.23 12.03 20.42
C MET A 253 -6.39 12.97 21.63
N ASN A 254 -5.60 12.79 22.67
CA ASN A 254 -5.61 13.68 23.84
C ASN A 254 -5.20 15.10 23.44
N PHE A 255 -4.15 15.25 22.65
CA PHE A 255 -3.69 16.56 22.17
C PHE A 255 -4.75 17.28 21.33
N TRP A 256 -5.40 16.58 20.40
CA TRP A 256 -6.44 17.19 19.56
C TRP A 256 -7.80 17.37 20.26
N SER A 257 -8.00 16.75 21.41
CA SER A 257 -9.15 17.08 22.28
C SER A 257 -8.98 18.43 22.97
N GLU A 258 -7.74 18.85 23.23
CA GLU A 258 -7.40 20.14 23.88
C GLU A 258 -7.13 21.23 22.82
N GLU A 259 -6.27 20.95 21.85
CA GLU A 259 -5.93 21.84 20.74
C GLU A 259 -6.53 21.32 19.44
N THR A 260 -7.81 21.55 19.26
CA THR A 260 -8.59 21.03 18.12
C THR A 260 -8.18 21.70 16.82
N PRO A 261 -7.56 20.99 15.84
CA PRO A 261 -7.28 21.54 14.54
C PRO A 261 -8.54 21.59 13.66
N THR A 262 -8.47 22.39 12.60
CA THR A 262 -9.53 22.50 11.60
C THR A 262 -9.00 22.14 10.21
N THR A 263 -9.88 21.60 9.38
CA THR A 263 -9.54 21.30 7.99
C THR A 263 -9.29 22.58 7.18
N LEU A 264 -8.40 22.48 6.22
CA LEU A 264 -8.20 23.52 5.21
C LEU A 264 -9.46 23.64 4.33
N GLN A 265 -9.65 24.78 3.68
CA GLN A 265 -10.73 24.95 2.68
C GLN A 265 -10.62 23.96 1.51
N SER A 266 -9.40 23.52 1.18
CA SER A 266 -9.13 22.48 0.19
C SER A 266 -9.33 21.05 0.72
N GLY A 267 -9.69 20.90 1.99
CA GLY A 267 -9.76 19.62 2.68
C GLY A 267 -8.45 19.22 3.35
N GLY A 268 -8.55 18.32 4.33
CA GLY A 268 -7.40 17.76 5.04
C GLY A 268 -6.78 18.67 6.09
N LEU A 269 -5.77 18.17 6.80
CA LEU A 269 -5.06 18.84 7.89
C LEU A 269 -4.01 19.82 7.37
N GLY A 270 -3.90 21.00 7.96
CA GLY A 270 -2.88 22.00 7.64
C GLY A 270 -1.46 21.57 8.07
N VAL A 271 -0.45 21.98 7.30
CA VAL A 271 0.98 21.66 7.59
C VAL A 271 1.39 22.17 8.98
N ARG A 272 0.88 23.34 9.40
CA ARG A 272 1.19 23.91 10.75
C ARG A 272 0.68 23.01 11.87
N ASP A 273 -0.54 22.48 11.73
CA ASP A 273 -1.14 21.63 12.76
C ASP A 273 -0.50 20.24 12.77
N LEU A 274 -0.12 19.72 11.59
CA LEU A 274 0.69 18.50 11.50
C LEU A 274 2.03 18.66 12.21
N LYS A 275 2.72 19.79 12.00
CA LYS A 275 4.00 20.09 12.65
C LYS A 275 3.86 20.20 14.17
N LYS A 276 2.84 20.88 14.67
CA LYS A 276 2.56 20.94 16.12
C LYS A 276 2.33 19.55 16.72
N ALA A 277 1.56 18.71 16.01
CA ALA A 277 1.32 17.33 16.43
C ALA A 277 2.61 16.51 16.44
N SER A 278 3.48 16.68 15.44
CA SER A 278 4.78 15.98 15.38
C SER A 278 5.71 16.38 16.53
N GLU A 279 5.76 17.67 16.85
CA GLU A 279 6.50 18.20 18.00
C GLU A 279 5.97 17.62 19.32
N HIS A 280 4.63 17.55 19.48
CA HIS A 280 4.00 16.97 20.66
C HIS A 280 4.28 15.47 20.82
N LEU A 281 4.18 14.69 19.73
CA LEU A 281 4.46 13.25 19.76
C LEU A 281 5.96 12.92 19.84
N GLY A 282 6.83 13.88 19.51
CA GLY A 282 8.28 13.67 19.46
C GLY A 282 8.72 12.74 18.33
N VAL A 283 8.00 12.73 17.20
CA VAL A 283 8.30 11.97 15.99
C VAL A 283 8.22 12.86 14.75
N ASP A 284 8.72 12.37 13.61
CA ASP A 284 8.66 13.14 12.37
C ASP A 284 7.22 13.32 11.84
N GLU A 285 7.04 14.32 10.97
CA GLU A 285 5.73 14.63 10.38
C GLU A 285 5.14 13.46 9.58
N THR A 286 5.97 12.60 9.01
CA THR A 286 5.52 11.45 8.21
C THR A 286 4.93 10.36 9.10
N CYS A 287 5.59 10.07 10.22
CA CYS A 287 5.07 9.14 11.23
C CYS A 287 3.77 9.69 11.85
N THR A 288 3.76 10.99 12.21
CA THR A 288 2.56 11.66 12.74
C THR A 288 1.39 11.59 11.77
N ALA A 289 1.64 11.85 10.50
CA ALA A 289 0.64 11.75 9.45
C ALA A 289 0.09 10.32 9.32
N PHE A 290 0.96 9.32 9.39
CA PHE A 290 0.57 7.92 9.38
C PHE A 290 -0.32 7.56 10.58
N ILE A 291 0.03 8.01 11.79
CA ILE A 291 -0.77 7.80 13.01
C ILE A 291 -2.15 8.47 12.90
N ALA A 292 -2.20 9.70 12.37
CA ALA A 292 -3.48 10.39 12.14
C ALA A 292 -4.38 9.66 11.13
N GLU A 293 -3.79 9.16 10.05
CA GLU A 293 -4.52 8.35 9.06
C GLU A 293 -5.03 7.03 9.64
N LEU A 294 -4.24 6.35 10.47
CA LEU A 294 -4.67 5.13 11.18
C LEU A 294 -5.83 5.41 12.13
N ALA A 295 -5.75 6.48 12.91
CA ALA A 295 -6.81 6.88 13.84
C ALA A 295 -8.10 7.24 13.08
N TYR A 296 -7.99 7.90 11.94
CA TYR A 296 -9.12 8.21 11.06
C TYR A 296 -9.76 6.95 10.48
N LEU A 297 -8.95 6.03 9.96
CA LEU A 297 -9.41 4.74 9.42
C LEU A 297 -10.12 3.89 10.47
N ALA A 298 -9.60 3.91 11.69
CA ALA A 298 -10.20 3.18 12.82
C ALA A 298 -11.47 3.85 13.39
N GLY A 299 -11.89 4.99 12.82
CA GLY A 299 -13.01 5.75 13.33
C GLY A 299 -12.77 6.37 14.72
N ILE A 300 -11.52 6.34 15.19
CA ILE A 300 -11.07 6.95 16.46
C ILE A 300 -11.03 8.47 16.33
N LEU A 301 -10.66 8.95 15.15
CA LEU A 301 -10.63 10.35 14.76
C LEU A 301 -11.77 10.63 13.78
N ASN A 302 -12.44 11.78 13.93
CA ASN A 302 -13.50 12.23 13.05
C ASN A 302 -13.26 13.64 12.54
N VAL A 303 -13.83 13.96 11.38
CA VAL A 303 -13.91 15.32 10.85
C VAL A 303 -15.36 15.76 10.90
N GLU A 304 -15.66 16.74 11.76
CA GLU A 304 -17.00 17.28 11.94
C GLU A 304 -17.45 18.12 10.73
N ALA A 305 -18.74 18.37 10.63
CA ALA A 305 -19.33 19.15 9.53
C ALA A 305 -18.82 20.62 9.48
N ASP A 306 -18.37 21.16 10.60
CA ASP A 306 -17.76 22.49 10.72
C ASP A 306 -16.24 22.50 10.44
N GLY A 307 -15.69 21.34 10.05
CA GLY A 307 -14.29 21.14 9.73
C GLY A 307 -13.38 20.88 10.92
N ARG A 308 -13.89 20.79 12.15
CA ARG A 308 -13.07 20.41 13.31
C ARG A 308 -12.66 18.95 13.24
N ILE A 309 -11.40 18.67 13.59
CA ILE A 309 -10.84 17.33 13.65
C ILE A 309 -10.74 16.94 15.12
N LEU A 310 -11.56 15.97 15.53
CA LEU A 310 -11.75 15.62 16.95
C LEU A 310 -11.68 14.11 17.16
N PRO A 311 -11.28 13.65 18.36
CA PRO A 311 -11.52 12.28 18.79
C PRO A 311 -13.02 11.97 18.76
N SER A 312 -13.37 10.78 18.27
CA SER A 312 -14.74 10.30 18.26
C SER A 312 -15.09 9.53 19.55
N THR A 313 -16.37 9.20 19.73
CA THR A 313 -16.80 8.32 20.83
C THR A 313 -16.20 6.90 20.73
N HIS A 314 -15.74 6.46 19.54
CA HIS A 314 -15.02 5.20 19.39
C HIS A 314 -13.64 5.22 20.05
N PHE A 315 -13.04 6.39 20.25
CA PHE A 315 -11.79 6.51 21.00
C PHE A 315 -11.94 6.02 22.43
N ASP A 316 -13.03 6.40 23.11
CA ASP A 316 -13.29 5.94 24.49
C ASP A 316 -13.46 4.42 24.58
N LEU A 317 -14.08 3.82 23.58
CA LEU A 317 -14.22 2.36 23.51
C LEU A 317 -12.88 1.67 23.20
N TRP A 318 -12.12 2.21 22.23
CA TRP A 318 -10.85 1.66 21.80
C TRP A 318 -9.79 1.71 22.89
N GLN A 319 -9.66 2.84 23.58
CA GLN A 319 -8.66 3.01 24.65
C GLN A 319 -8.86 2.06 25.85
N ASN A 320 -10.07 1.53 26.04
CA ASN A 320 -10.38 0.57 27.11
C ASN A 320 -10.19 -0.90 26.70
N LYS A 321 -9.82 -1.18 25.44
CA LYS A 321 -9.48 -2.53 24.98
C LYS A 321 -8.10 -2.95 25.47
N GLU A 322 -7.87 -4.27 25.48
CA GLU A 322 -6.53 -4.81 25.69
C GLU A 322 -5.58 -4.37 24.57
N PRO A 323 -4.28 -4.18 24.85
CA PRO A 323 -3.29 -3.71 23.85
C PRO A 323 -3.26 -4.54 22.56
N GLU A 324 -3.41 -5.85 22.63
CA GLU A 324 -3.45 -6.74 21.46
C GLU A 324 -4.68 -6.46 20.58
N GLU A 325 -5.84 -6.20 21.18
CA GLU A 325 -7.05 -5.85 20.44
C GLU A 325 -6.94 -4.45 19.82
N GLN A 326 -6.40 -3.48 20.58
CA GLN A 326 -6.12 -2.13 20.07
C GLN A 326 -5.23 -2.19 18.83
N TRP A 327 -4.14 -2.95 18.91
CA TRP A 327 -3.20 -3.10 17.82
C TRP A 327 -3.82 -3.82 16.62
N ARG A 328 -4.57 -4.89 16.85
CA ARG A 328 -5.25 -5.68 15.80
C ARG A 328 -6.26 -4.83 15.03
N ASP A 329 -7.01 -3.98 15.69
CA ASP A 329 -7.94 -3.05 15.04
C ASP A 329 -7.21 -2.15 14.03
N LEU A 330 -6.10 -1.53 14.45
CA LEU A 330 -5.32 -0.64 13.58
C LEU A 330 -4.69 -1.38 12.40
N VAL A 331 -4.04 -2.51 12.67
CA VAL A 331 -3.29 -3.25 11.63
C VAL A 331 -4.21 -3.93 10.63
N SER A 332 -5.37 -4.40 11.05
CA SER A 332 -6.36 -4.99 10.15
C SER A 332 -6.87 -3.97 9.12
N LEU A 333 -7.12 -2.75 9.55
CA LEU A 333 -7.52 -1.64 8.68
C LEU A 333 -6.37 -1.19 7.77
N TRP A 334 -5.14 -1.08 8.31
CA TRP A 334 -3.97 -0.77 7.50
C TRP A 334 -3.73 -1.80 6.39
N LYS A 335 -3.89 -3.09 6.68
CA LYS A 335 -3.68 -4.18 5.70
C LYS A 335 -4.54 -4.02 4.45
N VAL A 336 -5.76 -3.51 4.60
CA VAL A 336 -6.77 -3.45 3.51
C VAL A 336 -7.03 -2.06 2.94
N THR A 337 -6.56 -1.01 3.59
CA THR A 337 -6.84 0.36 3.12
C THR A 337 -6.15 0.70 1.80
N SER A 338 -6.82 1.51 0.97
CA SER A 338 -6.24 2.14 -0.22
C SER A 338 -5.40 3.39 0.10
N ARG A 339 -5.53 3.95 1.31
CA ARG A 339 -4.85 5.19 1.70
C ARG A 339 -3.37 4.95 1.98
N VAL A 340 -2.54 5.89 1.53
CA VAL A 340 -1.08 5.82 1.63
C VAL A 340 -0.54 7.12 2.21
N ALA A 341 -0.24 7.11 3.50
CA ALA A 341 0.26 8.28 4.23
C ALA A 341 1.58 8.84 3.66
N GLY A 342 2.41 7.99 3.08
CA GLY A 342 3.67 8.37 2.47
C GLY A 342 3.58 9.32 1.26
N LEU A 343 2.38 9.54 0.73
CA LEU A 343 2.16 10.48 -0.37
C LEU A 343 1.95 11.92 0.11
N ILE A 344 1.84 12.15 1.40
CA ILE A 344 1.64 13.47 1.98
C ILE A 344 2.81 14.38 1.63
N GLY A 345 2.52 15.63 1.22
CA GLY A 345 3.49 16.60 0.78
C GLY A 345 4.07 16.37 -0.62
N ARG A 346 3.67 15.30 -1.33
CA ARG A 346 4.19 14.92 -2.64
C ARG A 346 3.17 15.19 -3.74
N SER A 347 3.36 16.27 -4.46
CA SER A 347 2.66 16.50 -5.74
C SER A 347 3.46 17.49 -6.58
N ASP A 348 3.51 17.26 -7.90
CA ASP A 348 4.11 18.18 -8.86
C ASP A 348 3.34 19.51 -8.97
N SER A 349 2.10 19.58 -8.48
CA SER A 349 1.21 20.75 -8.61
C SER A 349 0.41 21.11 -7.36
N ARG A 350 0.28 20.21 -6.37
CA ARG A 350 -0.49 20.42 -5.13
C ARG A 350 0.14 19.67 -3.96
N ASN A 351 0.15 20.27 -2.77
CA ASN A 351 0.50 19.54 -1.55
C ASN A 351 -0.66 18.64 -1.15
N ILE A 352 -0.41 17.32 -1.16
CA ILE A 352 -1.34 16.33 -0.61
C ILE A 352 -1.26 16.44 0.91
N THR A 353 -2.40 16.58 1.56
CA THR A 353 -2.48 16.76 3.03
C THR A 353 -3.02 15.51 3.72
N VAL A 354 -2.76 15.38 5.02
CA VAL A 354 -3.36 14.35 5.88
C VAL A 354 -4.88 14.48 5.82
N LEU A 355 -5.60 13.37 5.82
CA LEU A 355 -7.06 13.25 5.67
C LEU A 355 -7.61 13.68 4.31
N SER A 356 -6.76 13.96 3.33
CA SER A 356 -7.18 14.25 1.95
C SER A 356 -7.68 12.99 1.24
N THR A 357 -8.62 13.15 0.32
CA THR A 357 -9.09 12.08 -0.58
C THR A 357 -8.05 11.69 -1.65
N GLU A 358 -7.01 12.52 -1.84
CA GLU A 358 -5.96 12.27 -2.82
C GLU A 358 -4.93 11.20 -2.38
N LEU A 359 -5.06 10.66 -1.18
CA LEU A 359 -4.18 9.61 -0.64
C LEU A 359 -4.50 8.20 -1.15
N ASP A 360 -5.63 8.01 -1.83
CA ASP A 360 -6.07 6.69 -2.27
C ASP A 360 -5.27 6.14 -3.46
N ARG A 361 -4.82 4.90 -3.32
CA ARG A 361 -4.17 4.10 -4.38
C ARG A 361 -4.80 2.72 -4.42
N SER A 362 -5.45 2.40 -5.52
CA SER A 362 -6.24 1.15 -5.68
C SER A 362 -5.41 -0.13 -5.49
N ASN A 363 -4.11 -0.09 -5.73
CA ASN A 363 -3.22 -1.23 -5.58
C ASN A 363 -2.48 -1.29 -4.22
N ALA A 364 -2.72 -0.34 -3.30
CA ALA A 364 -1.98 -0.28 -2.03
C ALA A 364 -2.17 -1.56 -1.18
N ALA A 365 -3.40 -2.03 -1.01
CA ALA A 365 -3.68 -3.25 -0.25
C ALA A 365 -3.03 -4.50 -0.88
N LEU A 366 -3.01 -4.59 -2.21
CA LEU A 366 -2.35 -5.69 -2.92
C LEU A 366 -0.82 -5.65 -2.68
N ILE A 367 -0.20 -4.47 -2.79
CA ILE A 367 1.24 -4.34 -2.57
C ILE A 367 1.61 -4.66 -1.12
N ARG A 368 0.82 -4.19 -0.14
CA ARG A 368 1.03 -4.57 1.28
C ARG A 368 0.98 -6.08 1.45
N ARG A 369 -0.02 -6.75 0.89
CA ARG A 369 -0.11 -8.21 0.94
C ARG A 369 1.14 -8.89 0.35
N LEU A 370 1.57 -8.48 -0.85
CA LEU A 370 2.74 -9.05 -1.50
C LEU A 370 4.03 -8.86 -0.69
N VAL A 371 4.20 -7.70 -0.04
CA VAL A 371 5.33 -7.44 0.85
C VAL A 371 5.26 -8.32 2.10
N LEU A 372 4.08 -8.45 2.72
CA LEU A 372 3.88 -9.29 3.91
C LEU A 372 4.11 -10.77 3.59
N ASP A 373 3.65 -11.27 2.43
CA ASP A 373 3.89 -12.64 1.98
C ASP A 373 5.40 -12.89 1.78
N LEU A 374 6.13 -11.93 1.18
CA LEU A 374 7.58 -12.02 1.00
C LEU A 374 8.33 -12.05 2.33
N LEU A 375 7.92 -11.23 3.30
CA LEU A 375 8.50 -11.23 4.65
C LEU A 375 8.23 -12.56 5.37
N LEU A 376 7.02 -13.12 5.19
CA LEU A 376 6.63 -14.42 5.78
C LEU A 376 7.45 -15.58 5.20
N GLU A 377 7.73 -15.57 3.89
CA GLU A 377 8.58 -16.59 3.24
C GLU A 377 10.05 -16.48 3.62
N ASN A 378 10.52 -15.33 4.11
CA ASN A 378 11.92 -15.04 4.38
C ASN A 378 12.14 -14.61 5.85
N HIS A 379 11.71 -15.46 6.79
CA HIS A 379 11.87 -15.19 8.21
C HIS A 379 13.30 -14.82 8.61
N GLY A 380 13.43 -13.83 9.50
CA GLY A 380 14.70 -13.39 10.05
C GLY A 380 15.59 -12.59 9.09
N VAL A 381 15.09 -12.28 7.87
CA VAL A 381 15.78 -11.42 6.90
C VAL A 381 15.17 -10.02 6.96
N ALA A 382 16.00 -9.02 7.20
CA ALA A 382 15.65 -7.61 7.03
C ALA A 382 15.98 -7.19 5.59
N PRO A 383 15.01 -7.11 4.67
CA PRO A 383 15.30 -6.86 3.27
C PRO A 383 15.77 -5.44 3.03
N THR A 384 16.63 -5.27 2.03
CA THR A 384 16.83 -3.94 1.47
C THR A 384 15.58 -3.52 0.70
N VAL A 385 15.25 -2.22 0.71
CA VAL A 385 14.10 -1.69 -0.05
C VAL A 385 14.19 -2.10 -1.53
N LYS A 386 15.38 -2.02 -2.12
CA LYS A 386 15.60 -2.39 -3.52
C LYS A 386 15.36 -3.87 -3.80
N SER A 387 15.71 -4.75 -2.87
CA SER A 387 15.47 -6.19 -2.97
C SER A 387 13.97 -6.49 -2.91
N ALA A 388 13.27 -5.91 -1.95
CA ALA A 388 11.82 -6.05 -1.82
C ALA A 388 11.07 -5.50 -3.06
N GLN A 389 11.48 -4.34 -3.57
CA GLN A 389 10.93 -3.76 -4.80
C GLN A 389 11.07 -4.72 -5.99
N LYS A 390 12.26 -5.28 -6.21
CA LYS A 390 12.51 -6.23 -7.29
C LYS A 390 11.63 -7.49 -7.16
N ALA A 391 11.51 -8.04 -5.95
CA ALA A 391 10.70 -9.24 -5.69
C ALA A 391 9.20 -8.98 -5.92
N VAL A 392 8.69 -7.83 -5.44
CA VAL A 392 7.30 -7.43 -5.66
C VAL A 392 7.02 -7.18 -7.15
N LEU A 393 7.91 -6.45 -7.84
CA LEU A 393 7.75 -6.19 -9.27
C LEU A 393 7.81 -7.47 -10.10
N TRP A 394 8.57 -8.47 -9.66
CA TRP A 394 8.57 -9.78 -10.30
C TRP A 394 7.23 -10.52 -10.10
N ARG A 395 6.63 -10.44 -8.91
CA ARG A 395 5.30 -11.04 -8.62
C ARG A 395 4.16 -10.29 -9.30
N TYR A 396 4.31 -8.98 -9.43
CA TYR A 396 3.29 -8.09 -9.98
C TYR A 396 3.90 -7.14 -11.02
N PRO A 397 4.14 -7.61 -12.26
CA PRO A 397 4.82 -6.86 -13.31
C PRO A 397 3.90 -5.82 -13.98
N HIS A 398 3.27 -4.93 -13.23
CA HIS A 398 2.35 -3.94 -13.78
C HIS A 398 3.09 -2.93 -14.67
N ARG A 399 2.71 -2.82 -15.96
CA ARG A 399 3.36 -1.93 -16.93
C ARG A 399 3.11 -0.43 -16.69
N ARG A 400 2.01 -0.08 -16.03
CA ARG A 400 1.67 1.31 -15.71
C ARG A 400 1.94 1.58 -14.24
N GLY A 401 2.87 2.50 -13.94
CA GLY A 401 3.13 2.94 -12.57
C GLY A 401 4.18 2.13 -11.80
N ILE A 402 5.20 1.59 -12.47
CA ILE A 402 6.33 0.89 -11.82
C ILE A 402 6.96 1.74 -10.70
N SER A 403 7.14 3.05 -10.90
CA SER A 403 7.65 3.96 -9.87
C SER A 403 6.72 4.04 -8.66
N ILE A 404 5.41 4.13 -8.89
CA ILE A 404 4.41 4.17 -7.82
C ILE A 404 4.43 2.86 -7.03
N THR A 405 4.52 1.71 -7.71
CA THR A 405 4.62 0.40 -7.06
C THR A 405 5.87 0.31 -6.20
N ALA A 406 7.02 0.77 -6.70
CA ALA A 406 8.28 0.78 -5.95
C ALA A 406 8.19 1.68 -4.69
N GLU A 407 7.56 2.85 -4.79
CA GLU A 407 7.30 3.71 -3.63
C GLU A 407 6.36 3.06 -2.62
N LEU A 408 5.29 2.40 -3.06
CA LEU A 408 4.37 1.71 -2.17
C LEU A 408 5.05 0.57 -1.39
N VAL A 409 6.02 -0.14 -2.00
CA VAL A 409 6.82 -1.15 -1.30
C VAL A 409 7.66 -0.51 -0.19
N GLU A 410 8.33 0.60 -0.48
CA GLU A 410 9.14 1.33 0.52
C GLU A 410 8.27 1.79 1.68
N TRP A 411 7.12 2.42 1.38
CA TRP A 411 6.19 2.86 2.43
C TRP A 411 5.62 1.71 3.22
N THR A 412 5.28 0.59 2.59
CA THR A 412 4.79 -0.60 3.29
C THR A 412 5.81 -1.15 4.29
N LEU A 413 7.09 -1.22 3.93
CA LEU A 413 8.15 -1.66 4.85
C LEU A 413 8.29 -0.70 6.03
N ARG A 414 8.25 0.61 5.79
CA ARG A 414 8.35 1.62 6.84
C ARG A 414 7.14 1.60 7.78
N GLU A 415 5.94 1.53 7.21
CA GLU A 415 4.69 1.43 7.99
C GLU A 415 4.64 0.14 8.81
N ALA A 416 5.10 -0.99 8.25
CA ALA A 416 5.19 -2.27 8.96
C ALA A 416 6.15 -2.21 10.17
N GLU A 417 7.26 -1.47 10.05
CA GLU A 417 8.19 -1.25 11.17
C GLU A 417 7.58 -0.37 12.26
N TRP A 418 6.89 0.71 11.92
CA TRP A 418 6.18 1.52 12.91
C TRP A 418 5.10 0.74 13.64
N LEU A 419 4.37 -0.13 12.93
CA LEU A 419 3.33 -0.99 13.51
C LEU A 419 3.89 -2.15 14.35
N GLY A 420 5.19 -2.45 14.25
CA GLY A 420 5.78 -3.62 14.91
C GLY A 420 5.41 -4.95 14.24
N ILE A 421 4.89 -4.91 13.00
CA ILE A 421 4.79 -6.11 12.16
C ILE A 421 6.18 -6.63 11.85
N THR A 422 7.14 -5.71 11.68
CA THR A 422 8.56 -5.99 11.62
C THR A 422 9.26 -5.39 12.84
N GLY A 423 10.46 -5.91 13.14
CA GLY A 423 11.40 -5.32 14.09
C GLY A 423 12.80 -5.37 13.51
N GLY A 424 13.46 -4.20 13.41
CA GLY A 424 14.70 -4.08 12.65
C GLY A 424 14.53 -4.48 11.18
N ASN A 425 13.39 -4.15 10.60
CA ASN A 425 12.94 -4.47 9.24
C ASN A 425 12.75 -5.97 8.94
N ALA A 426 12.92 -6.88 9.90
CA ALA A 426 12.63 -8.31 9.74
C ALA A 426 11.26 -8.67 10.36
N LEU A 427 10.56 -9.64 9.79
CA LEU A 427 9.23 -10.04 10.25
C LEU A 427 9.26 -10.52 11.71
N SER A 428 8.42 -9.91 12.54
CA SER A 428 8.26 -10.32 13.96
C SER A 428 7.34 -11.52 14.11
N LEU A 429 7.42 -12.19 15.27
CA LEU A 429 6.49 -13.25 15.64
C LEU A 429 5.04 -12.75 15.66
N TYR A 430 4.81 -11.53 16.15
CA TYR A 430 3.48 -10.90 16.22
C TYR A 430 2.94 -10.63 14.82
N GLY A 431 3.79 -10.11 13.93
CA GLY A 431 3.46 -9.90 12.52
C GLY A 431 3.17 -11.20 11.78
N ALA A 432 4.01 -12.23 11.99
CA ALA A 432 3.80 -13.56 11.38
C ALA A 432 2.47 -14.19 11.81
N LYS A 433 2.18 -14.18 13.10
CA LYS A 433 0.90 -14.68 13.64
C LYS A 433 -0.30 -13.91 13.11
N PHE A 434 -0.19 -12.57 13.01
CA PHE A 434 -1.24 -11.73 12.42
C PHE A 434 -1.48 -12.05 10.96
N ILE A 435 -0.43 -12.26 10.16
CA ILE A 435 -0.55 -12.61 8.73
C ILE A 435 -1.22 -13.98 8.56
N ASN A 436 -0.96 -14.92 9.48
CA ASN A 436 -1.55 -16.26 9.51
C ASN A 436 -2.94 -16.29 10.16
N ASP A 437 -3.53 -15.15 10.48
CA ASP A 437 -4.85 -14.99 11.10
C ASP A 437 -5.00 -15.75 12.44
N GLU A 438 -3.90 -15.87 13.24
CA GLU A 438 -3.94 -16.49 14.57
C GLU A 438 -4.73 -15.62 15.56
N GLU A 439 -5.56 -16.25 16.42
CA GLU A 439 -6.39 -15.54 17.40
C GLU A 439 -5.57 -14.89 18.52
N ASN A 440 -4.54 -15.56 18.99
CA ASN A 440 -3.67 -15.09 20.08
C ASN A 440 -2.27 -14.74 19.55
N LEU A 441 -1.97 -13.46 19.48
CA LEU A 441 -0.67 -12.99 19.02
C LEU A 441 0.39 -13.03 20.13
N GLY A 442 -0.04 -12.98 21.39
CA GLY A 442 0.84 -13.00 22.57
C GLY A 442 1.38 -11.62 22.95
N ILE A 443 0.85 -10.55 22.38
CA ILE A 443 1.28 -9.15 22.64
C ILE A 443 1.02 -8.78 24.11
N ASN A 444 -0.18 -9.08 24.64
CA ASN A 444 -0.54 -8.75 26.04
C ASN A 444 0.38 -9.41 27.07
N ALA A 445 0.88 -10.64 26.77
CA ALA A 445 1.79 -11.34 27.65
C ALA A 445 3.23 -10.79 27.58
N ALA A 446 3.61 -10.24 26.44
CA ALA A 446 4.95 -9.75 26.17
C ALA A 446 5.14 -8.28 26.57
N LEU A 447 4.09 -7.47 26.54
CA LEU A 447 4.15 -6.07 26.96
C LEU A 447 4.35 -5.95 28.48
N PRO A 448 5.10 -4.93 28.95
CA PRO A 448 5.21 -4.64 30.37
C PRO A 448 3.83 -4.36 30.96
N LYS A 449 3.54 -4.95 32.11
CA LYS A 449 2.28 -4.68 32.83
C LYS A 449 2.23 -3.22 33.27
N PRO A 450 1.08 -2.54 33.07
CA PRO A 450 0.92 -1.18 33.56
C PRO A 450 1.15 -1.08 35.07
N VAL A 451 1.78 0.00 35.49
CA VAL A 451 2.07 0.29 36.90
C VAL A 451 1.12 1.41 37.39
N GLU A 452 0.70 1.29 38.65
CA GLU A 452 -0.21 2.24 39.32
C GLU A 452 0.54 3.28 40.14
N HIS A 453 1.86 3.34 40.04
CA HIS A 453 2.67 4.20 40.90
C HIS A 453 3.72 4.98 40.12
N ILE A 454 4.09 6.12 40.72
CA ILE A 454 5.17 6.99 40.29
C ILE A 454 6.19 7.17 41.42
N LEU A 455 7.36 7.73 41.10
CA LEU A 455 8.39 8.12 42.04
C LEU A 455 8.58 9.63 41.98
N VAL A 456 8.02 10.39 42.91
CA VAL A 456 8.15 11.85 42.96
C VAL A 456 9.55 12.20 43.46
N GLN A 457 10.20 13.20 42.86
CA GLN A 457 11.56 13.66 43.14
C GLN A 457 11.56 15.10 43.66
N ALA A 458 12.68 15.49 44.29
CA ALA A 458 12.82 16.79 44.95
C ALA A 458 12.87 18.01 44.00
N ASP A 459 13.14 17.77 42.71
CA ASP A 459 13.23 18.78 41.64
C ASP A 459 11.90 19.04 40.93
N ASN A 460 10.79 18.70 41.56
CA ASN A 460 9.45 18.77 40.99
C ASN A 460 9.25 17.91 39.75
N THR A 461 9.90 16.73 39.70
CA THR A 461 9.63 15.71 38.70
C THR A 461 9.01 14.46 39.33
N ALA A 462 8.40 13.64 38.49
CA ALA A 462 7.96 12.28 38.85
C ALA A 462 8.38 11.31 37.79
N ILE A 463 8.93 10.18 38.18
CA ILE A 463 9.32 9.09 37.29
C ILE A 463 8.25 8.01 37.32
N ALA A 464 7.70 7.68 36.15
CA ALA A 464 6.93 6.47 35.94
C ALA A 464 7.89 5.36 35.48
N PRO A 465 8.10 4.30 36.30
CA PRO A 465 9.11 3.25 35.98
C PRO A 465 8.68 2.29 34.87
N GLY A 466 7.49 2.46 34.35
CA GLY A 466 6.88 1.69 33.27
C GLY A 466 5.63 2.36 32.73
N PRO A 467 4.90 1.71 31.80
CA PRO A 467 3.60 2.22 31.37
C PRO A 467 2.69 2.42 32.57
N LEU A 468 2.04 3.58 32.66
CA LEU A 468 1.05 3.83 33.71
C LEU A 468 -0.30 3.23 33.32
N THR A 469 -1.12 2.88 34.31
CA THR A 469 -2.54 2.62 34.08
C THR A 469 -3.21 3.86 33.49
N ILE A 470 -4.24 3.65 32.65
CA ILE A 470 -4.96 4.74 31.95
C ILE A 470 -5.43 5.82 32.93
N GLU A 471 -5.94 5.42 34.09
CA GLU A 471 -6.43 6.33 35.12
C GLU A 471 -5.31 7.23 35.68
N VAL A 472 -4.16 6.63 36.01
CA VAL A 472 -3.01 7.39 36.55
C VAL A 472 -2.40 8.29 35.48
N ALA A 473 -2.24 7.79 34.26
CA ALA A 473 -1.70 8.57 33.16
C ALA A 473 -2.59 9.78 32.83
N ARG A 474 -3.91 9.57 32.72
CA ARG A 474 -4.89 10.63 32.47
C ARG A 474 -4.89 11.70 33.55
N MET A 475 -4.88 11.29 34.82
CA MET A 475 -4.85 12.23 35.92
C MET A 475 -3.55 13.04 35.95
N LEU A 476 -2.39 12.40 35.72
CA LEU A 476 -1.10 13.09 35.64
C LEU A 476 -1.06 14.12 34.51
N SER A 477 -1.57 13.78 33.33
CA SER A 477 -1.55 14.68 32.17
C SER A 477 -2.31 15.99 32.41
N THR A 478 -3.30 16.03 33.33
CA THR A 478 -4.03 17.24 33.61
C THR A 478 -3.18 18.30 34.34
N PHE A 479 -2.20 17.90 35.17
CA PHE A 479 -1.41 18.82 35.99
C PHE A 479 0.11 18.59 35.98
N ALA A 480 0.62 17.81 35.06
CA ALA A 480 2.05 17.61 34.81
C ALA A 480 2.34 17.56 33.32
N ASP A 481 3.54 17.98 32.93
CA ASP A 481 4.02 17.90 31.54
C ASP A 481 5.05 16.77 31.41
N ILE A 482 5.08 16.10 30.26
CA ILE A 482 6.10 15.09 30.02
C ILE A 482 7.40 15.79 29.66
N GLU A 483 8.44 15.60 30.48
CA GLU A 483 9.76 16.16 30.26
C GLU A 483 10.66 15.29 29.39
N SER A 484 10.62 13.99 29.62
CA SER A 484 11.41 13.03 28.83
C SER A 484 10.76 11.65 28.79
N ARG A 485 11.07 10.91 27.74
CA ARG A 485 10.61 9.55 27.51
C ARG A 485 11.80 8.65 27.16
N GLY A 486 11.84 7.47 27.80
CA GLY A 486 12.88 6.48 27.59
C GLY A 486 12.45 5.15 28.19
N GLY A 487 13.34 4.47 28.89
CA GLY A 487 12.98 3.28 29.69
C GLY A 487 12.00 3.57 30.85
N ALA A 488 11.86 4.86 31.21
CA ALA A 488 10.87 5.41 32.14
C ALA A 488 10.37 6.73 31.56
N THR A 489 9.15 7.16 31.94
CA THR A 489 8.63 8.50 31.59
C THR A 489 8.84 9.44 32.75
N VAL A 490 9.41 10.61 32.49
CA VAL A 490 9.60 11.68 33.48
C VAL A 490 8.54 12.76 33.26
N TYR A 491 7.78 13.04 34.29
CA TYR A 491 6.79 14.10 34.36
C TYR A 491 7.35 15.25 35.15
N ARG A 492 7.09 16.49 34.71
CA ARG A 492 7.48 17.72 35.39
C ARG A 492 6.25 18.48 35.88
N PHE A 493 6.30 18.90 37.14
CA PHE A 493 5.32 19.79 37.74
C PHE A 493 5.83 21.23 37.69
N SER A 494 5.05 22.11 37.09
CA SER A 494 5.34 23.54 36.95
C SER A 494 4.13 24.38 37.38
N GLU A 495 4.34 25.68 37.58
CA GLU A 495 3.20 26.58 37.86
C GLU A 495 2.13 26.54 36.76
N PRO A 496 2.48 26.57 35.45
CA PRO A 496 1.50 26.44 34.38
C PRO A 496 0.77 25.10 34.39
N SER A 497 1.48 23.98 34.61
CA SER A 497 0.83 22.66 34.59
C SER A 497 -0.10 22.43 35.76
N ILE A 498 0.26 22.88 36.99
CA ILE A 498 -0.62 22.83 38.15
C ILE A 498 -1.85 23.72 37.92
N ARG A 499 -1.67 24.94 37.36
CA ARG A 499 -2.77 25.82 37.01
C ARG A 499 -3.74 25.16 36.03
N ARG A 500 -3.24 24.52 35.01
CA ARG A 500 -4.05 23.73 34.07
C ARG A 500 -4.92 22.69 34.80
N GLY A 501 -4.35 21.95 35.76
CA GLY A 501 -5.12 21.00 36.58
C GLY A 501 -6.25 21.66 37.37
N LEU A 502 -6.01 22.86 37.93
CA LEU A 502 -7.03 23.62 38.62
C LEU A 502 -8.12 24.17 37.66
N ASP A 503 -7.74 24.56 36.44
CA ASP A 503 -8.67 25.03 35.41
C ASP A 503 -9.56 23.88 34.91
N HIS A 504 -9.08 22.63 34.94
CA HIS A 504 -9.86 21.42 34.69
C HIS A 504 -10.78 21.00 35.84
N GLY A 505 -10.83 21.79 36.91
CA GLY A 505 -11.75 21.61 38.04
C GLY A 505 -11.19 20.83 39.21
N HIS A 506 -9.91 20.41 39.17
CA HIS A 506 -9.27 19.78 40.33
C HIS A 506 -8.91 20.83 41.40
N SER A 507 -9.07 20.50 42.66
CA SER A 507 -8.56 21.31 43.76
C SER A 507 -7.10 20.97 44.08
N GLY A 508 -6.36 21.90 44.70
CA GLY A 508 -4.99 21.62 45.15
C GLY A 508 -4.91 20.46 46.15
N GLU A 509 -5.96 20.23 46.92
CA GLU A 509 -6.06 19.10 47.87
C GLU A 509 -6.25 17.76 47.13
N GLU A 510 -7.05 17.73 46.06
CA GLU A 510 -7.22 16.53 45.22
C GLU A 510 -5.93 16.17 44.48
N ILE A 511 -5.21 17.15 43.92
CA ILE A 511 -3.90 16.94 43.31
C ILE A 511 -2.91 16.33 44.32
N ARG A 512 -2.84 16.91 45.53
CA ARG A 512 -1.98 16.43 46.61
C ARG A 512 -2.36 15.00 47.04
N SER A 513 -3.64 14.76 47.25
CA SER A 513 -4.17 13.43 47.64
C SER A 513 -3.86 12.38 46.60
N PHE A 514 -4.04 12.68 45.30
CA PHE A 514 -3.67 11.78 44.20
C PHE A 514 -2.18 11.46 44.21
N LEU A 515 -1.31 12.48 44.29
CA LEU A 515 0.13 12.27 44.36
C LEU A 515 0.55 11.43 45.57
N THR A 516 -0.06 11.69 46.74
CA THR A 516 0.20 10.91 47.96
C THR A 516 -0.19 9.45 47.82
N LYS A 517 -1.32 9.16 47.13
CA LYS A 517 -1.82 7.81 46.89
C LYS A 517 -0.98 7.07 45.89
N THR A 518 -0.51 7.78 44.85
CA THR A 518 0.13 7.17 43.69
C THR A 518 1.65 7.11 43.80
N SER A 519 2.28 8.01 44.57
CA SER A 519 3.73 8.02 44.75
C SER A 519 4.19 6.99 45.76
N LYS A 520 5.24 6.23 45.41
CA LYS A 520 5.97 5.37 46.37
C LYS A 520 7.04 6.10 47.17
N THR A 521 7.34 7.36 46.79
CA THR A 521 8.23 8.26 47.54
C THR A 521 7.41 9.32 48.23
N PRO A 522 7.87 9.84 49.40
CA PRO A 522 7.20 10.98 50.04
C PRO A 522 7.16 12.17 49.07
N ILE A 523 6.07 12.97 49.11
CA ILE A 523 5.98 14.18 48.32
C ILE A 523 6.99 15.20 48.87
N PRO A 524 7.92 15.68 48.05
CA PRO A 524 8.90 16.70 48.51
C PRO A 524 8.25 18.02 48.83
N GLN A 525 8.73 18.66 49.89
CA GLN A 525 8.23 19.96 50.38
C GLN A 525 8.16 21.05 49.28
N PRO A 526 9.13 21.18 48.35
CA PRO A 526 9.03 22.14 47.25
C PRO A 526 7.78 21.93 46.36
N LEU A 527 7.38 20.68 46.08
CA LEU A 527 6.20 20.39 45.29
C LEU A 527 4.90 20.70 46.05
N GLU A 528 4.87 20.39 47.36
CA GLU A 528 3.73 20.77 48.20
C GLU A 528 3.52 22.27 48.24
N TYR A 529 4.61 23.06 48.39
CA TYR A 529 4.55 24.52 48.30
C TYR A 529 4.10 25.02 46.95
N LEU A 530 4.59 24.43 45.84
CA LEU A 530 4.19 24.79 44.49
C LEU A 530 2.67 24.63 44.32
N ILE A 531 2.13 23.46 44.69
CA ILE A 531 0.69 23.17 44.59
C ILE A 531 -0.13 24.15 45.43
N ALA A 532 0.28 24.38 46.69
CA ALA A 532 -0.42 25.25 47.61
C ALA A 532 -0.40 26.73 47.15
N ASP A 533 0.75 27.21 46.63
CA ASP A 533 0.89 28.60 46.18
C ASP A 533 0.06 28.86 44.92
N VAL A 534 0.08 27.95 43.93
CA VAL A 534 -0.72 28.05 42.70
C VAL A 534 -2.21 27.98 43.02
N ALA A 535 -2.63 27.02 43.87
CA ALA A 535 -4.04 26.91 44.31
C ALA A 535 -4.53 28.15 45.07
N LYS A 536 -3.67 28.74 45.89
CA LYS A 536 -4.00 29.98 46.62
C LYS A 536 -4.16 31.18 45.68
N LYS A 537 -3.47 31.25 44.57
CA LYS A 537 -3.54 32.31 43.56
C LYS A 537 -4.67 32.07 42.54
N HIS A 538 -5.06 30.83 42.34
CA HIS A 538 -6.07 30.43 41.36
C HIS A 538 -7.46 30.99 41.74
N GLY A 539 -8.16 31.54 40.77
CA GLY A 539 -9.55 32.00 40.93
C GLY A 539 -9.75 33.31 41.70
N LYS A 540 -8.66 33.96 42.14
CA LYS A 540 -8.79 35.28 42.84
C LYS A 540 -9.24 36.42 41.93
N LEU A 541 -8.99 36.30 40.61
CA LEU A 541 -9.45 37.27 39.62
C LEU A 541 -10.26 36.53 38.55
N ARG A 542 -11.54 36.92 38.44
CA ARG A 542 -12.40 36.42 37.35
C ARG A 542 -12.83 37.61 36.53
N VAL A 543 -12.62 37.56 35.22
CA VAL A 543 -13.07 38.56 34.26
C VAL A 543 -14.14 37.92 33.40
N GLY A 544 -15.31 38.50 33.32
CA GLY A 544 -16.42 38.04 32.50
C GLY A 544 -17.10 39.21 31.81
N PHE A 545 -17.69 38.96 30.66
CA PHE A 545 -18.59 39.90 29.99
C PHE A 545 -20.00 39.64 30.46
N ALA A 546 -20.66 40.71 30.96
CA ALA A 546 -22.08 40.68 31.29
C ALA A 546 -22.81 41.75 30.45
N ASN A 547 -23.80 41.32 29.69
CA ASN A 547 -24.64 42.24 28.93
C ASN A 547 -25.54 43.11 29.85
N THR A 548 -25.83 42.60 31.04
CA THR A 548 -26.64 43.29 32.06
C THR A 548 -26.22 42.79 33.44
N TYR A 549 -26.13 43.67 34.41
CA TYR A 549 -25.97 43.32 35.82
C TYR A 549 -27.00 44.03 36.69
N LEU A 550 -27.46 43.33 37.72
CA LEU A 550 -28.35 43.90 38.77
C LEU A 550 -27.54 44.09 40.05
N ARG A 551 -27.56 45.27 40.57
CA ARG A 551 -26.99 45.55 41.87
C ARG A 551 -28.12 45.92 42.82
N CYS A 552 -28.25 45.19 43.93
CA CYS A 552 -29.21 45.46 44.96
C CYS A 552 -28.54 45.28 46.33
N GLU A 553 -28.74 46.14 47.23
CA GLU A 553 -28.22 46.07 48.63
C GLU A 553 -29.08 45.15 49.52
N ASP A 554 -30.29 44.83 49.05
CA ASP A 554 -31.21 43.91 49.74
C ASP A 554 -31.06 42.49 49.21
N GLN A 555 -30.51 41.60 50.03
CA GLN A 555 -30.25 40.21 49.70
C GLN A 555 -31.54 39.37 49.49
N ALA A 556 -32.66 39.81 50.11
CA ALA A 556 -33.94 39.14 49.94
C ALA A 556 -34.51 39.32 48.50
N ILE A 557 -34.32 40.54 47.95
CA ILE A 557 -34.75 40.84 46.56
C ILE A 557 -33.92 40.06 45.58
N ILE A 558 -32.59 39.91 45.73
CA ILE A 558 -31.72 39.11 44.87
C ILE A 558 -32.11 37.64 44.95
N SER A 559 -32.40 37.13 46.15
CA SER A 559 -32.82 35.73 46.33
C SER A 559 -34.18 35.45 45.67
N ALA A 560 -35.12 36.42 45.75
CA ALA A 560 -36.40 36.31 45.07
C ALA A 560 -36.26 36.26 43.52
N ILE A 561 -35.39 37.10 42.97
CA ILE A 561 -35.12 37.14 41.53
C ILE A 561 -34.43 35.85 41.07
N LEU A 562 -33.47 35.31 41.84
CA LEU A 562 -32.78 34.04 41.54
C LEU A 562 -33.67 32.80 41.64
N SER A 563 -34.76 32.89 42.43
CA SER A 563 -35.75 31.81 42.58
C SER A 563 -36.90 31.89 41.57
N ASP A 564 -37.04 32.98 40.82
CA ASP A 564 -38.05 33.13 39.77
C ASP A 564 -37.65 32.31 38.52
N LYS A 565 -38.43 31.29 38.22
CA LYS A 565 -38.20 30.34 37.10
C LYS A 565 -38.83 30.81 35.80
N LYS A 566 -39.07 32.08 35.58
CA LYS A 566 -39.55 32.59 34.29
C LYS A 566 -38.44 33.08 33.41
#